data_6e08d44c2da6e59c4fbf9bef64548bca
#
_entry.id   6e08d44c2da6e59c4fbf9bef64548bca
#
_cell.length_a   1.000
_cell.length_b   1.000
_cell.length_c   1.000
_cell.angle_alpha   90.00
_cell.angle_beta   90.00
_cell.angle_gamma   90.00
#
_symmetry.space_group_name_H-M   'P 1'
#
loop_
_entity.id
_entity.type
_entity.pdbx_description
1 polymer ?
#
loop_
_entity_poly.entity_id
_entity_poly.type
_entity_poly.pdbx_seq_one_letter_code
_entity_poly.pdbx_strand_id
1 'polypeptide(L)'
;LDLNSFNTSNVQNMYFMFYGNESLTSLNIKNFDTSKVVDMNSMFGELKKMTSLDVSEFNTSKVKSMEGMFSRCYALKAVDVSHFNTSEVVKMGYMFNSCSSLESLNLSKFNTSSVNDARYMLYYMDNLKTLKTIPNLKCSIELPFTMSDSSGKKYTTMPTNSKCITLKVVASKPVVRKSIKTAKVTVKTATYNGSPQKPGVTVKLGNTTLKSGTDYTVTYFNNTKTGTKAVAKITGKGSYKDSVSKYFTIKACSLDGKVQVNLKTTIYTWDGQAKTPAFSIYMPKANAAGMISLQNEKDYTYKYLNN
;
A
#
# COMPACT_ATOMS: atom_id res chain seq x y z
N LEU A 1 7.53 20.27 6.98
CA LEU A 1 8.60 20.19 7.97
C LEU A 1 9.78 21.00 7.48
N ASP A 2 10.27 21.93 8.29
CA ASP A 2 11.45 22.74 8.01
C ASP A 2 12.56 22.38 8.99
N LEU A 3 13.72 21.96 8.46
CA LEU A 3 14.89 21.56 9.23
C LEU A 3 16.16 22.33 8.80
N ASN A 4 16.00 23.45 8.11
CA ASN A 4 17.14 24.25 7.61
C ASN A 4 18.07 24.78 8.71
N SER A 5 17.61 24.86 9.95
CA SER A 5 18.43 25.31 11.10
C SER A 5 19.34 24.22 11.67
N PHE A 6 19.17 22.96 11.24
CA PHE A 6 19.98 21.85 11.75
C PHE A 6 21.36 21.84 11.13
N ASN A 7 22.37 21.77 11.97
CA ASN A 7 23.75 21.57 11.53
C ASN A 7 24.03 20.06 11.37
N THR A 8 24.19 19.62 10.13
CA THR A 8 24.45 18.23 9.79
C THR A 8 25.92 17.96 9.38
N SER A 9 26.81 18.96 9.50
CA SER A 9 28.21 18.89 9.01
C SER A 9 29.04 17.75 9.61
N ASN A 10 28.61 17.14 10.70
CA ASN A 10 29.27 15.99 11.33
C ASN A 10 28.47 14.69 11.21
N VAL A 11 27.33 14.70 10.52
CA VAL A 11 26.51 13.51 10.36
C VAL A 11 27.14 12.57 9.33
N GLN A 12 27.35 11.32 9.73
CA GLN A 12 27.89 10.26 8.87
C GLN A 12 26.84 9.24 8.45
N ASN A 13 25.72 9.17 9.15
CA ASN A 13 24.67 8.22 8.91
C ASN A 13 23.29 8.89 8.91
N MET A 14 22.59 8.78 7.78
CA MET A 14 21.21 9.25 7.60
C MET A 14 20.24 8.10 7.28
N TYR A 15 20.59 6.88 7.70
CA TYR A 15 19.81 5.68 7.55
C TYR A 15 18.42 5.86 8.18
N PHE A 16 17.36 5.63 7.39
CA PHE A 16 15.96 5.74 7.81
C PHE A 16 15.54 7.11 8.38
N MET A 17 16.30 8.19 8.17
CA MET A 17 16.07 9.47 8.86
C MET A 17 14.65 10.02 8.72
N PHE A 18 14.05 9.91 7.55
CA PHE A 18 12.66 10.32 7.29
C PHE A 18 11.73 9.16 6.93
N TYR A 19 12.19 7.92 7.10
CA TYR A 19 11.43 6.74 6.72
C TYR A 19 10.07 6.68 7.40
N GLY A 20 9.04 6.30 6.63
CA GLY A 20 7.70 6.04 7.16
C GLY A 20 6.91 7.28 7.57
N ASN A 21 7.40 8.50 7.32
CA ASN A 21 6.63 9.72 7.54
C ASN A 21 5.56 9.89 6.44
N GLU A 22 4.61 8.95 6.39
CA GLU A 22 3.64 8.77 5.29
C GLU A 22 2.78 10.00 5.01
N SER A 23 2.55 10.83 6.03
CA SER A 23 1.71 12.03 5.93
C SER A 23 2.47 13.28 5.51
N LEU A 24 3.79 13.23 5.44
CA LEU A 24 4.64 14.38 5.11
C LEU A 24 4.45 14.78 3.64
N THR A 25 4.09 16.05 3.41
CA THR A 25 3.85 16.60 2.06
C THR A 25 4.94 17.56 1.60
N SER A 26 5.72 18.12 2.53
CA SER A 26 6.84 19.01 2.24
C SER A 26 7.96 18.84 3.26
N LEU A 27 9.19 18.89 2.81
CA LEU A 27 10.39 18.74 3.63
C LEU A 27 11.44 19.74 3.12
N ASN A 28 11.88 20.64 3.99
CA ASN A 28 12.93 21.62 3.71
C ASN A 28 14.21 21.22 4.44
N ILE A 29 15.18 20.75 3.68
CA ILE A 29 16.49 20.25 4.11
C ILE A 29 17.61 20.86 3.28
N LYS A 30 17.36 22.06 2.70
CA LYS A 30 18.29 22.73 1.78
C LYS A 30 19.67 22.94 2.38
N ASN A 31 19.75 23.19 3.69
CA ASN A 31 21.03 23.43 4.37
C ASN A 31 21.69 22.16 4.93
N PHE A 32 21.20 20.98 4.57
CA PHE A 32 21.85 19.74 5.02
C PHE A 32 23.22 19.58 4.35
N ASP A 33 24.28 19.62 5.14
CA ASP A 33 25.60 19.19 4.71
C ASP A 33 25.69 17.66 4.78
N THR A 34 25.76 17.02 3.62
CA THR A 34 25.85 15.56 3.49
C THR A 34 27.27 15.08 3.13
N SER A 35 28.26 15.98 3.16
CA SER A 35 29.65 15.73 2.70
C SER A 35 30.39 14.63 3.48
N LYS A 36 29.91 14.29 4.70
CA LYS A 36 30.47 13.21 5.52
C LYS A 36 29.56 11.96 5.58
N VAL A 37 28.39 11.99 4.93
CA VAL A 37 27.42 10.88 5.00
C VAL A 37 27.92 9.70 4.18
N VAL A 38 27.90 8.53 4.83
CA VAL A 38 28.30 7.25 4.24
C VAL A 38 27.09 6.37 3.96
N ASP A 39 26.02 6.51 4.72
CA ASP A 39 24.80 5.69 4.59
C ASP A 39 23.55 6.56 4.47
N MET A 40 22.85 6.42 3.34
CA MET A 40 21.56 7.05 3.04
C MET A 40 20.47 6.00 2.77
N ASN A 41 20.67 4.74 3.25
CA ASN A 41 19.70 3.68 3.05
C ASN A 41 18.33 4.10 3.57
N SER A 42 17.31 3.98 2.72
CA SER A 42 15.90 4.27 3.01
C SER A 42 15.64 5.65 3.63
N MET A 43 16.54 6.62 3.43
CA MET A 43 16.45 7.95 4.06
C MET A 43 15.08 8.62 3.84
N PHE A 44 14.50 8.49 2.67
CA PHE A 44 13.21 9.05 2.28
C PHE A 44 12.15 7.98 1.99
N GLY A 45 12.41 6.72 2.35
CA GLY A 45 11.50 5.61 2.09
C GLY A 45 10.12 5.83 2.73
N GLU A 46 9.07 5.40 2.02
CA GLU A 46 7.66 5.49 2.46
C GLU A 46 7.13 6.91 2.73
N LEU A 47 7.70 7.94 2.11
CA LEU A 47 7.12 9.29 2.07
C LEU A 47 5.93 9.30 1.07
N LYS A 48 4.83 8.65 1.44
CA LYS A 48 3.73 8.27 0.53
C LYS A 48 2.98 9.46 -0.07
N LYS A 49 3.00 10.63 0.58
CA LYS A 49 2.31 11.86 0.11
C LYS A 49 3.26 12.91 -0.45
N MET A 50 4.58 12.70 -0.38
CA MET A 50 5.57 13.63 -0.92
C MET A 50 5.50 13.64 -2.45
N THR A 51 5.23 14.80 -3.05
CA THR A 51 5.11 14.94 -4.52
C THR A 51 6.39 15.40 -5.19
N SER A 52 7.26 16.08 -4.47
CA SER A 52 8.59 16.50 -4.91
C SER A 52 9.54 16.56 -3.71
N LEU A 53 10.81 16.37 -3.94
CA LEU A 53 11.83 16.44 -2.92
C LEU A 53 13.06 17.13 -3.53
N ASP A 54 13.52 18.19 -2.87
CA ASP A 54 14.73 18.91 -3.26
C ASP A 54 15.94 18.28 -2.54
N VAL A 55 16.81 17.69 -3.32
CA VAL A 55 18.09 17.08 -2.89
C VAL A 55 19.28 17.72 -3.64
N SER A 56 19.07 18.89 -4.25
CA SER A 56 20.07 19.55 -5.13
C SER A 56 21.40 19.84 -4.44
N GLU A 57 21.39 20.09 -3.14
CA GLU A 57 22.59 20.39 -2.35
C GLU A 57 23.28 19.13 -1.79
N PHE A 58 22.77 17.94 -2.07
CA PHE A 58 23.35 16.71 -1.51
C PHE A 58 24.70 16.37 -2.13
N ASN A 59 25.73 16.33 -1.31
CA ASN A 59 27.02 15.76 -1.67
C ASN A 59 27.03 14.27 -1.34
N THR A 60 27.02 13.42 -2.37
CA THR A 60 26.95 11.97 -2.21
C THR A 60 28.30 11.27 -2.44
N SER A 61 29.39 12.01 -2.50
CA SER A 61 30.72 11.47 -2.88
C SER A 61 31.30 10.41 -1.95
N LYS A 62 30.83 10.34 -0.71
CA LYS A 62 31.27 9.33 0.29
C LYS A 62 30.20 8.26 0.57
N VAL A 63 29.04 8.32 -0.08
CA VAL A 63 27.93 7.42 0.18
C VAL A 63 28.22 6.04 -0.38
N LYS A 64 28.12 5.03 0.47
CA LYS A 64 28.29 3.61 0.14
C LYS A 64 26.97 2.87 -0.02
N SER A 65 25.89 3.35 0.60
CA SER A 65 24.55 2.74 0.48
C SER A 65 23.50 3.79 0.17
N MET A 66 22.76 3.56 -0.91
CA MET A 66 21.53 4.26 -1.31
C MET A 66 20.36 3.28 -1.45
N GLU A 67 20.46 2.10 -0.80
CA GLU A 67 19.44 1.07 -0.88
C GLU A 67 18.09 1.63 -0.39
N GLY A 68 17.05 1.49 -1.20
CA GLY A 68 15.71 1.94 -0.86
C GLY A 68 15.53 3.44 -0.62
N MET A 69 16.50 4.30 -0.97
CA MET A 69 16.52 5.73 -0.60
C MET A 69 15.19 6.45 -0.85
N PHE A 70 14.49 6.13 -1.95
CA PHE A 70 13.17 6.69 -2.32
C PHE A 70 12.10 5.61 -2.42
N SER A 71 12.35 4.42 -1.86
CA SER A 71 11.41 3.30 -1.97
C SER A 71 10.03 3.65 -1.44
N ARG A 72 8.96 3.26 -2.20
CA ARG A 72 7.56 3.48 -1.84
C ARG A 72 7.13 4.96 -1.68
N CYS A 73 7.85 5.87 -2.35
CA CYS A 73 7.41 7.26 -2.51
C CYS A 73 6.35 7.33 -3.62
N TYR A 74 5.16 6.78 -3.36
CA TYR A 74 4.12 6.58 -4.39
C TYR A 74 3.67 7.85 -5.09
N ALA A 75 3.65 9.00 -4.39
CA ALA A 75 3.20 10.28 -4.92
C ALA A 75 4.32 11.10 -5.58
N LEU A 76 5.58 10.68 -5.49
CA LEU A 76 6.73 11.41 -5.99
C LEU A 76 6.68 11.53 -7.51
N LYS A 77 6.50 12.75 -8.02
CA LYS A 77 6.38 13.04 -9.47
C LYS A 77 7.70 13.39 -10.11
N ALA A 78 8.61 14.01 -9.35
CA ALA A 78 9.92 14.43 -9.80
C ALA A 78 10.94 14.39 -8.66
N VAL A 79 12.14 13.95 -8.96
CA VAL A 79 13.35 14.10 -8.13
C VAL A 79 14.55 14.21 -9.07
N ASP A 80 15.40 15.19 -8.85
CA ASP A 80 16.64 15.33 -9.62
C ASP A 80 17.80 14.72 -8.86
N VAL A 81 18.30 13.60 -9.37
CA VAL A 81 19.47 12.88 -8.86
C VAL A 81 20.64 12.92 -9.87
N SER A 82 20.55 13.78 -10.89
CA SER A 82 21.54 13.82 -11.99
C SER A 82 22.92 14.33 -11.54
N HIS A 83 23.00 14.96 -10.36
CA HIS A 83 24.23 15.43 -9.75
C HIS A 83 24.85 14.41 -8.77
N PHE A 84 24.16 13.33 -8.43
CA PHE A 84 24.66 12.34 -7.47
C PHE A 84 25.97 11.70 -7.98
N ASN A 85 26.99 11.76 -7.15
CA ASN A 85 28.20 10.97 -7.33
C ASN A 85 27.99 9.59 -6.69
N THR A 86 27.94 8.55 -7.51
CA THR A 86 27.70 7.18 -7.05
C THR A 86 28.93 6.27 -7.17
N SER A 87 30.14 6.84 -7.33
CA SER A 87 31.37 6.06 -7.54
C SER A 87 31.72 5.13 -6.39
N GLU A 88 31.41 5.51 -5.15
CA GLU A 88 31.64 4.73 -3.93
C GLU A 88 30.44 3.85 -3.54
N VAL A 89 29.32 3.97 -4.26
CA VAL A 89 28.08 3.25 -3.88
C VAL A 89 28.20 1.77 -4.19
N VAL A 90 27.95 0.95 -3.17
CA VAL A 90 27.98 -0.51 -3.23
C VAL A 90 26.57 -1.10 -3.34
N LYS A 91 25.58 -0.45 -2.68
CA LYS A 91 24.19 -0.90 -2.63
C LYS A 91 23.25 0.16 -3.18
N MET A 92 22.47 -0.21 -4.21
CA MET A 92 21.42 0.61 -4.85
C MET A 92 20.09 -0.15 -4.97
N GLY A 93 19.99 -1.35 -4.38
CA GLY A 93 18.76 -2.14 -4.46
C GLY A 93 17.56 -1.32 -4.01
N TYR A 94 16.42 -1.50 -4.65
CA TYR A 94 15.15 -0.84 -4.30
C TYR A 94 15.15 0.70 -4.34
N MET A 95 16.20 1.38 -4.83
CA MET A 95 16.37 2.84 -4.67
C MET A 95 15.15 3.64 -5.10
N PHE A 96 14.49 3.29 -6.21
CA PHE A 96 13.25 3.92 -6.71
C PHE A 96 12.07 2.94 -6.76
N ASN A 97 12.17 1.82 -6.03
CA ASN A 97 11.10 0.82 -6.01
C ASN A 97 9.77 1.47 -5.61
N SER A 98 8.72 1.19 -6.39
CA SER A 98 7.37 1.71 -6.13
C SER A 98 7.24 3.25 -6.13
N CYS A 99 8.13 3.98 -6.80
CA CYS A 99 7.92 5.39 -7.15
C CYS A 99 6.91 5.48 -8.30
N SER A 100 5.67 5.05 -8.06
CA SER A 100 4.68 4.79 -9.11
C SER A 100 4.18 6.05 -9.83
N SER A 101 4.38 7.26 -9.27
CA SER A 101 4.02 8.52 -9.93
C SER A 101 5.17 9.19 -10.70
N LEU A 102 6.40 8.64 -10.62
CA LEU A 102 7.56 9.25 -11.27
C LEU A 102 7.50 9.03 -12.79
N GLU A 103 7.47 10.11 -13.57
CA GLU A 103 7.30 10.06 -15.02
C GLU A 103 8.62 10.05 -15.79
N SER A 104 9.68 10.58 -15.21
CA SER A 104 11.01 10.62 -15.83
C SER A 104 12.10 10.43 -14.79
N LEU A 105 13.19 9.75 -15.19
CA LEU A 105 14.35 9.55 -14.34
C LEU A 105 15.64 9.68 -15.16
N ASN A 106 16.59 10.47 -14.62
CA ASN A 106 17.87 10.68 -15.26
C ASN A 106 19.00 10.06 -14.42
N LEU A 107 19.55 8.93 -14.91
CA LEU A 107 20.65 8.21 -14.27
C LEU A 107 21.97 8.34 -15.08
N SER A 108 22.05 9.29 -16.01
CA SER A 108 23.16 9.39 -16.96
C SER A 108 24.52 9.71 -16.32
N LYS A 109 24.53 10.16 -15.08
CA LYS A 109 25.76 10.45 -14.30
C LYS A 109 26.10 9.36 -13.29
N PHE A 110 25.24 8.35 -13.12
CA PHE A 110 25.49 7.26 -12.18
C PHE A 110 26.70 6.43 -12.63
N ASN A 111 27.54 6.08 -11.68
CA ASN A 111 28.64 5.15 -11.83
C ASN A 111 28.31 3.89 -11.02
N THR A 112 28.36 2.74 -11.66
CA THR A 112 28.03 1.45 -11.02
C THR A 112 29.27 0.54 -10.87
N SER A 113 30.47 1.09 -10.97
CA SER A 113 31.72 0.29 -10.90
C SER A 113 31.89 -0.46 -9.57
N SER A 114 31.41 0.10 -8.47
CA SER A 114 31.49 -0.47 -7.14
C SER A 114 30.19 -1.20 -6.73
N VAL A 115 29.13 -1.10 -7.53
CA VAL A 115 27.80 -1.65 -7.17
C VAL A 115 27.79 -3.16 -7.26
N ASN A 116 27.42 -3.81 -6.16
CA ASN A 116 27.20 -5.25 -6.11
C ASN A 116 25.72 -5.64 -5.93
N ASP A 117 24.86 -4.69 -5.55
CA ASP A 117 23.42 -4.92 -5.42
C ASP A 117 22.62 -3.75 -6.00
N ALA A 118 21.88 -4.02 -7.08
CA ALA A 118 20.94 -3.09 -7.72
C ALA A 118 19.57 -3.75 -7.95
N ARG A 119 19.26 -4.82 -7.21
CA ARG A 119 18.01 -5.58 -7.37
C ARG A 119 16.80 -4.68 -7.16
N TYR A 120 15.79 -4.85 -8.02
CA TYR A 120 14.51 -4.16 -7.91
C TYR A 120 14.61 -2.63 -7.86
N MET A 121 15.73 -2.05 -8.34
CA MET A 121 15.99 -0.60 -8.28
C MET A 121 14.86 0.22 -8.91
N LEU A 122 14.28 -0.26 -10.03
CA LEU A 122 13.24 0.42 -10.80
C LEU A 122 11.90 -0.33 -10.77
N TYR A 123 11.68 -1.21 -9.80
CA TYR A 123 10.51 -2.07 -9.78
C TYR A 123 9.25 -1.29 -9.40
N TYR A 124 8.09 -1.57 -10.02
CA TYR A 124 6.82 -0.86 -9.79
C TYR A 124 6.84 0.66 -10.05
N MET A 125 7.60 1.13 -11.04
CA MET A 125 7.56 2.51 -11.52
C MET A 125 6.50 2.67 -12.63
N ASP A 126 5.23 2.52 -12.29
CA ASP A 126 4.12 2.29 -13.24
C ASP A 126 3.89 3.43 -14.24
N ASN A 127 4.28 4.67 -13.90
CA ASN A 127 4.10 5.84 -14.77
C ASN A 127 5.40 6.33 -15.42
N LEU A 128 6.50 5.60 -15.31
CA LEU A 128 7.77 6.01 -15.91
C LEU A 128 7.66 6.02 -17.44
N LYS A 129 7.80 7.20 -18.06
CA LYS A 129 7.70 7.42 -19.51
C LYS A 129 9.07 7.48 -20.18
N THR A 130 10.04 8.07 -19.48
CA THR A 130 11.40 8.31 -19.99
C THR A 130 12.45 7.94 -18.95
N LEU A 131 13.49 7.27 -19.40
CA LEU A 131 14.65 6.90 -18.61
C LEU A 131 15.94 7.25 -19.37
N LYS A 132 16.80 8.10 -18.82
CA LYS A 132 18.19 8.20 -19.27
C LYS A 132 19.02 7.15 -18.53
N THR A 133 19.63 6.25 -19.31
CA THR A 133 20.32 5.07 -18.77
C THR A 133 21.68 5.40 -18.16
N ILE A 134 22.21 4.47 -17.39
CA ILE A 134 23.56 4.52 -16.82
C ILE A 134 24.56 4.11 -17.91
N PRO A 135 25.57 4.92 -18.21
CA PRO A 135 26.65 4.51 -19.12
C PRO A 135 27.56 3.50 -18.42
N ASN A 136 28.15 2.57 -19.20
CA ASN A 136 29.09 1.56 -18.70
C ASN A 136 28.53 0.76 -17.49
N LEU A 137 27.26 0.42 -17.54
CA LEU A 137 26.57 -0.32 -16.49
C LEU A 137 27.31 -1.63 -16.16
N LYS A 138 27.64 -1.85 -14.89
CA LYS A 138 28.42 -3.01 -14.41
C LYS A 138 27.57 -4.08 -13.70
N CYS A 139 26.30 -3.81 -13.49
CA CYS A 139 25.35 -4.73 -12.88
C CYS A 139 24.07 -4.85 -13.72
N SER A 140 23.28 -5.87 -13.50
CA SER A 140 21.98 -5.99 -14.15
C SER A 140 20.94 -5.16 -13.41
N ILE A 141 20.19 -4.32 -14.15
CA ILE A 141 19.04 -3.55 -13.63
C ILE A 141 17.84 -3.87 -14.50
N GLU A 142 16.83 -4.48 -13.90
CA GLU A 142 15.57 -4.77 -14.58
C GLU A 142 14.78 -3.48 -14.79
N LEU A 143 14.18 -3.34 -15.97
CA LEU A 143 13.28 -2.25 -16.29
C LEU A 143 11.86 -2.60 -15.78
N PRO A 144 11.06 -1.61 -15.37
CA PRO A 144 9.72 -1.87 -14.84
C PRO A 144 8.76 -2.46 -15.89
N PHE A 145 9.07 -2.25 -17.15
CA PHE A 145 8.38 -2.79 -18.33
C PHE A 145 9.29 -2.67 -19.56
N THR A 146 8.85 -3.20 -20.69
CA THR A 146 9.60 -3.08 -21.95
C THR A 146 9.68 -1.61 -22.38
N MET A 147 10.90 -1.10 -22.55
CA MET A 147 11.20 0.24 -23.06
C MET A 147 11.96 0.13 -24.39
N SER A 148 11.96 1.20 -25.18
CA SER A 148 12.70 1.27 -26.46
C SER A 148 13.58 2.50 -26.56
N ASP A 149 14.69 2.38 -27.29
CA ASP A 149 15.50 3.52 -27.71
C ASP A 149 14.92 4.21 -28.97
N SER A 150 15.61 5.22 -29.45
CA SER A 150 15.21 5.99 -30.64
C SER A 150 15.24 5.18 -31.93
N SER A 151 15.94 4.04 -31.98
CA SER A 151 15.95 3.11 -33.14
C SER A 151 14.79 2.12 -33.12
N GLY A 152 14.02 2.08 -32.02
CA GLY A 152 12.94 1.12 -31.80
C GLY A 152 13.40 -0.20 -31.20
N LYS A 153 14.68 -0.35 -30.86
CA LYS A 153 15.18 -1.54 -30.17
C LYS A 153 14.60 -1.61 -28.76
N LYS A 154 14.06 -2.78 -28.40
CA LYS A 154 13.37 -3.02 -27.13
C LYS A 154 14.30 -3.60 -26.07
N TYR A 155 14.04 -3.21 -24.81
CA TYR A 155 14.81 -3.64 -23.64
C TYR A 155 13.86 -3.99 -22.49
N THR A 156 14.16 -5.05 -21.77
CA THR A 156 13.54 -5.44 -20.48
C THR A 156 14.52 -5.26 -19.33
N THR A 157 15.80 -5.12 -19.64
CA THR A 157 16.87 -4.76 -18.71
C THR A 157 17.58 -3.52 -19.23
N MET A 158 18.18 -2.74 -18.34
CA MET A 158 18.95 -1.57 -18.73
C MET A 158 20.16 -1.98 -19.58
N PRO A 159 20.36 -1.39 -20.77
CA PRO A 159 21.45 -1.78 -21.64
C PRO A 159 22.83 -1.38 -21.08
N THR A 160 23.84 -2.21 -21.34
CA THR A 160 25.23 -2.01 -20.89
C THR A 160 26.04 -1.20 -21.88
N ASN A 161 25.47 -0.16 -22.47
CA ASN A 161 26.14 0.69 -23.47
C ASN A 161 27.21 1.57 -22.85
N SER A 162 28.26 1.87 -23.59
CA SER A 162 29.30 2.84 -23.17
C SER A 162 28.78 4.27 -23.11
N LYS A 163 27.72 4.59 -23.82
CA LYS A 163 27.05 5.89 -23.83
C LYS A 163 25.68 5.80 -23.20
N CYS A 164 25.28 6.84 -22.48
CA CYS A 164 23.93 7.00 -22.04
C CYS A 164 22.98 7.04 -23.25
N ILE A 165 21.88 6.33 -23.16
CA ILE A 165 20.77 6.40 -24.12
C ILE A 165 19.48 6.77 -23.41
N THR A 166 18.55 7.36 -24.14
CA THR A 166 17.20 7.62 -23.62
C THR A 166 16.29 6.49 -24.02
N LEU A 167 15.71 5.81 -23.03
CA LEU A 167 14.66 4.82 -23.23
C LEU A 167 13.30 5.49 -23.02
N LYS A 168 12.36 5.14 -23.86
CA LYS A 168 10.95 5.53 -23.74
C LYS A 168 10.11 4.28 -23.62
N VAL A 169 9.00 4.40 -22.92
CA VAL A 169 8.02 3.31 -22.90
C VAL A 169 7.65 2.96 -24.34
N VAL A 170 7.81 1.70 -24.68
CA VAL A 170 7.15 1.20 -25.89
C VAL A 170 5.67 1.41 -25.61
N ALA A 171 5.05 2.33 -26.34
CA ALA A 171 3.61 2.50 -26.25
C ALA A 171 3.00 1.10 -26.49
N SER A 172 2.79 0.35 -25.42
CA SER A 172 1.84 -0.75 -25.49
C SER A 172 0.58 -0.07 -26.01
N LYS A 173 -0.06 -0.63 -27.05
CA LYS A 173 -1.45 -0.24 -27.38
C LYS A 173 -2.11 0.08 -26.06
N PRO A 174 -2.69 1.28 -25.89
CA PRO A 174 -3.27 1.64 -24.60
C PRO A 174 -4.10 0.44 -24.19
N VAL A 175 -3.76 -0.15 -23.04
CA VAL A 175 -4.56 -1.26 -22.52
C VAL A 175 -5.89 -0.59 -22.26
N VAL A 176 -6.84 -0.78 -23.19
CA VAL A 176 -8.19 -0.25 -23.06
C VAL A 176 -8.80 -1.03 -21.91
N ARG A 177 -8.53 -0.54 -20.70
CA ARG A 177 -9.10 -1.14 -19.50
C ARG A 177 -10.61 -0.98 -19.59
N LYS A 178 -11.30 -2.10 -19.54
CA LYS A 178 -12.76 -2.11 -19.57
C LYS A 178 -13.30 -1.52 -18.26
N SER A 179 -14.19 -0.55 -18.34
CA SER A 179 -14.85 -0.01 -17.14
C SER A 179 -15.78 -1.04 -16.53
N ILE A 180 -15.73 -1.18 -15.19
CA ILE A 180 -16.67 -2.04 -14.45
C ILE A 180 -17.88 -1.25 -13.90
N LYS A 181 -18.05 0.04 -14.24
CA LYS A 181 -19.18 0.84 -13.75
C LYS A 181 -20.54 0.22 -14.06
N THR A 182 -20.65 -0.47 -15.19
CA THR A 182 -21.89 -1.15 -15.65
C THR A 182 -21.94 -2.64 -15.27
N ALA A 183 -20.98 -3.11 -14.47
CA ALA A 183 -20.95 -4.51 -14.08
C ALA A 183 -22.13 -4.87 -13.14
N LYS A 184 -22.75 -6.00 -13.41
CA LYS A 184 -23.74 -6.60 -12.51
C LYS A 184 -23.02 -7.22 -11.30
N VAL A 185 -23.26 -6.65 -10.12
CA VAL A 185 -22.68 -7.11 -8.86
C VAL A 185 -23.74 -7.84 -8.05
N THR A 186 -23.43 -9.07 -7.64
CA THR A 186 -24.24 -9.86 -6.70
C THR A 186 -23.44 -10.09 -5.44
N VAL A 187 -24.01 -9.76 -4.29
CA VAL A 187 -23.41 -10.00 -2.97
C VAL A 187 -24.21 -11.13 -2.30
N LYS A 188 -23.52 -12.15 -1.79
CA LYS A 188 -24.17 -13.24 -1.03
C LYS A 188 -24.80 -12.68 0.25
N THR A 189 -25.81 -13.38 0.75
CA THR A 189 -26.44 -13.04 2.03
C THR A 189 -25.40 -13.10 3.15
N ALA A 190 -25.44 -12.13 4.05
CA ALA A 190 -24.63 -12.10 5.26
C ALA A 190 -25.53 -12.23 6.49
N THR A 191 -25.10 -13.04 7.46
CA THR A 191 -25.73 -13.16 8.77
C THR A 191 -24.71 -12.78 9.82
N TYR A 192 -25.09 -11.96 10.78
CA TYR A 192 -24.19 -11.48 11.83
C TYR A 192 -23.65 -12.65 12.66
N ASN A 193 -22.36 -12.60 12.97
CA ASN A 193 -21.65 -13.64 13.71
C ASN A 193 -20.65 -13.06 14.74
N GLY A 194 -20.87 -11.80 15.16
CA GLY A 194 -19.97 -11.11 16.09
C GLY A 194 -18.74 -10.45 15.45
N SER A 195 -18.54 -10.61 14.15
CA SER A 195 -17.37 -10.10 13.42
C SER A 195 -17.79 -9.28 12.18
N PRO A 196 -16.89 -8.45 11.61
CA PRO A 196 -17.16 -7.75 10.36
C PRO A 196 -17.48 -8.72 9.21
N GLN A 197 -18.64 -8.52 8.57
CA GLN A 197 -19.12 -9.42 7.52
C GLN A 197 -18.50 -9.10 6.17
N LYS A 198 -17.91 -10.11 5.51
CA LYS A 198 -17.30 -10.02 4.17
C LYS A 198 -17.92 -11.07 3.25
N PRO A 199 -19.20 -10.93 2.86
CA PRO A 199 -19.88 -11.90 2.04
C PRO A 199 -19.24 -12.04 0.66
N GLY A 200 -19.31 -13.23 0.06
CA GLY A 200 -18.81 -13.45 -1.28
C GLY A 200 -19.48 -12.53 -2.31
N VAL A 201 -18.70 -12.01 -3.24
CA VAL A 201 -19.15 -11.12 -4.31
C VAL A 201 -18.91 -11.77 -5.66
N THR A 202 -19.90 -11.73 -6.53
CA THR A 202 -19.79 -12.13 -7.93
C THR A 202 -19.96 -10.88 -8.80
N VAL A 203 -19.04 -10.68 -9.75
CA VAL A 203 -19.05 -9.53 -10.67
C VAL A 203 -19.14 -10.05 -12.09
N LYS A 204 -20.15 -9.60 -12.85
CA LYS A 204 -20.32 -9.92 -14.28
C LYS A 204 -20.31 -8.64 -15.10
N LEU A 205 -19.48 -8.59 -16.12
CA LEU A 205 -19.44 -7.50 -17.12
C LEU A 205 -19.91 -8.09 -18.47
N GLY A 206 -21.13 -7.77 -18.86
CA GLY A 206 -21.80 -8.49 -19.94
C GLY A 206 -21.89 -9.98 -19.60
N ASN A 207 -21.45 -10.84 -20.50
CA ASN A 207 -21.42 -12.30 -20.32
C ASN A 207 -20.18 -12.83 -19.58
N THR A 208 -19.22 -11.94 -19.27
CA THR A 208 -17.96 -12.35 -18.63
C THR A 208 -18.06 -12.26 -17.10
N THR A 209 -17.80 -13.37 -16.41
CA THR A 209 -17.62 -13.36 -14.94
C THR A 209 -16.18 -13.03 -14.62
N LEU A 210 -15.98 -11.97 -13.83
CA LEU A 210 -14.68 -11.48 -13.45
C LEU A 210 -14.10 -12.28 -12.25
N LYS A 211 -12.78 -12.42 -12.19
CA LYS A 211 -12.06 -13.15 -11.14
C LYS A 211 -11.62 -12.21 -10.01
N SER A 212 -12.01 -12.52 -8.78
CA SER A 212 -11.56 -11.78 -7.60
C SER A 212 -10.04 -11.91 -7.42
N GLY A 213 -9.39 -10.82 -7.02
CA GLY A 213 -7.94 -10.75 -6.85
C GLY A 213 -7.17 -10.46 -8.14
N THR A 214 -7.65 -10.93 -9.30
CA THR A 214 -7.04 -10.70 -10.62
C THR A 214 -7.69 -9.54 -11.34
N ASP A 215 -9.02 -9.57 -11.50
CA ASP A 215 -9.78 -8.60 -12.30
C ASP A 215 -10.39 -7.49 -11.45
N TYR A 216 -10.58 -7.74 -10.14
CA TYR A 216 -11.08 -6.77 -9.19
C TYR A 216 -10.66 -7.09 -7.75
N THR A 217 -10.78 -6.08 -6.89
CA THR A 217 -10.71 -6.21 -5.42
C THR A 217 -12.02 -5.77 -4.80
N VAL A 218 -12.29 -6.23 -3.56
CA VAL A 218 -13.49 -5.83 -2.80
C VAL A 218 -13.08 -5.22 -1.47
N THR A 219 -13.62 -4.06 -1.16
CA THR A 219 -13.52 -3.41 0.15
C THR A 219 -14.90 -3.27 0.76
N TYR A 220 -15.03 -3.57 2.05
CA TYR A 220 -16.31 -3.51 2.75
C TYR A 220 -16.36 -2.34 3.73
N PHE A 221 -17.55 -1.70 3.82
CA PHE A 221 -17.81 -0.59 4.73
C PHE A 221 -19.13 -0.82 5.46
N ASN A 222 -19.24 -0.30 6.68
CA ASN A 222 -20.45 -0.42 7.53
C ASN A 222 -20.91 -1.87 7.72
N ASN A 223 -19.95 -2.80 7.76
CA ASN A 223 -20.21 -4.24 7.71
C ASN A 223 -20.12 -4.92 9.10
N THR A 224 -20.34 -4.16 10.17
CA THR A 224 -20.17 -4.60 11.57
C THR A 224 -21.47 -4.62 12.39
N LYS A 225 -22.60 -4.17 11.83
CA LYS A 225 -23.89 -4.09 12.54
C LYS A 225 -25.02 -4.66 11.68
N THR A 226 -26.01 -5.27 12.33
CA THR A 226 -27.25 -5.72 11.69
C THR A 226 -28.13 -4.52 11.31
N GLY A 227 -29.01 -4.70 10.32
CA GLY A 227 -29.97 -3.67 9.90
C GLY A 227 -29.37 -2.45 9.19
N THR A 228 -28.04 -2.31 9.13
CA THR A 228 -27.38 -1.20 8.42
C THR A 228 -27.21 -1.52 6.94
N LYS A 229 -27.18 -0.47 6.10
CA LYS A 229 -26.80 -0.59 4.69
C LYS A 229 -25.28 -0.75 4.59
N ALA A 230 -24.80 -1.97 4.71
CA ALA A 230 -23.41 -2.31 4.46
C ALA A 230 -23.07 -2.16 2.97
N VAL A 231 -21.83 -1.85 2.66
CA VAL A 231 -21.36 -1.59 1.29
C VAL A 231 -20.21 -2.53 0.93
N ALA A 232 -20.32 -3.19 -0.21
CA ALA A 232 -19.20 -3.81 -0.91
C ALA A 232 -18.79 -2.88 -2.06
N LYS A 233 -17.60 -2.27 -2.00
CA LYS A 233 -16.98 -1.49 -3.07
C LYS A 233 -16.05 -2.39 -3.87
N ILE A 234 -16.36 -2.58 -5.13
CA ILE A 234 -15.60 -3.37 -6.08
C ILE A 234 -14.74 -2.41 -6.91
N THR A 235 -13.44 -2.63 -6.95
CA THR A 235 -12.50 -1.81 -7.72
C THR A 235 -11.82 -2.68 -8.77
N GLY A 236 -11.90 -2.26 -10.04
CA GLY A 236 -11.28 -2.94 -11.16
C GLY A 236 -9.76 -3.00 -11.04
N LYS A 237 -9.15 -4.10 -11.50
CA LYS A 237 -7.72 -4.38 -11.47
C LYS A 237 -7.30 -5.01 -12.80
N GLY A 238 -6.01 -4.93 -13.13
CA GLY A 238 -5.48 -5.53 -14.38
C GLY A 238 -6.11 -4.92 -15.63
N SER A 239 -6.84 -5.72 -16.39
CA SER A 239 -7.55 -5.30 -17.61
C SER A 239 -8.82 -4.48 -17.36
N TYR A 240 -9.16 -4.20 -16.11
CA TYR A 240 -10.36 -3.47 -15.71
C TYR A 240 -10.02 -2.22 -14.90
N LYS A 241 -10.89 -1.20 -14.98
CA LYS A 241 -10.76 0.10 -14.29
C LYS A 241 -12.08 0.51 -13.65
N ASP A 242 -12.04 1.62 -12.91
CA ASP A 242 -13.17 2.21 -12.21
C ASP A 242 -13.65 1.37 -11.02
N SER A 243 -14.73 1.78 -10.40
CA SER A 243 -15.32 1.05 -9.30
C SER A 243 -16.84 1.08 -9.35
N VAL A 244 -17.46 0.09 -8.73
CA VAL A 244 -18.90 0.00 -8.52
C VAL A 244 -19.15 -0.44 -7.08
N SER A 245 -20.20 0.11 -6.47
CA SER A 245 -20.59 -0.26 -5.10
C SER A 245 -21.94 -0.98 -5.11
N LYS A 246 -22.07 -1.98 -4.22
CA LYS A 246 -23.32 -2.69 -3.99
C LYS A 246 -23.64 -2.69 -2.50
N TYR A 247 -24.85 -2.26 -2.17
CA TYR A 247 -25.36 -2.36 -0.82
C TYR A 247 -25.79 -3.80 -0.52
N PHE A 248 -25.62 -4.22 0.72
CA PHE A 248 -26.16 -5.47 1.25
C PHE A 248 -26.59 -5.29 2.69
N THR A 249 -27.49 -6.17 3.14
CA THR A 249 -28.00 -6.14 4.52
C THR A 249 -27.40 -7.31 5.28
N ILE A 250 -26.98 -7.06 6.51
CA ILE A 250 -26.55 -8.08 7.46
C ILE A 250 -27.80 -8.48 8.27
N LYS A 251 -28.23 -9.71 8.09
CA LYS A 251 -29.36 -10.26 8.84
C LYS A 251 -28.94 -10.52 10.29
N ALA A 252 -29.84 -10.31 11.21
CA ALA A 252 -29.64 -10.76 12.58
C ALA A 252 -29.51 -12.29 12.62
N CYS A 253 -28.66 -12.77 13.53
CA CYS A 253 -28.61 -14.20 13.84
C CYS A 253 -29.73 -14.53 14.81
N SER A 254 -30.47 -15.61 14.59
CA SER A 254 -31.35 -16.12 15.63
C SER A 254 -30.51 -16.71 16.76
N LEU A 255 -30.85 -16.34 17.97
CA LEU A 255 -30.21 -16.86 19.19
C LEU A 255 -30.88 -18.13 19.69
N ASP A 256 -32.02 -18.47 19.13
CA ASP A 256 -32.84 -19.59 19.57
C ASP A 256 -32.08 -20.93 19.49
N GLY A 257 -31.93 -21.60 20.63
CA GLY A 257 -31.20 -22.84 20.77
C GLY A 257 -29.70 -22.83 20.42
N LYS A 258 -29.13 -21.63 20.14
CA LYS A 258 -27.71 -21.49 19.64
C LYS A 258 -26.82 -20.72 20.56
N VAL A 259 -27.31 -20.34 21.73
CA VAL A 259 -26.52 -19.54 22.69
C VAL A 259 -26.43 -20.26 24.03
N GLN A 260 -25.31 -20.03 24.71
CA GLN A 260 -25.13 -20.37 26.09
C GLN A 260 -25.30 -19.09 26.92
N VAL A 261 -26.22 -19.13 27.89
CA VAL A 261 -26.43 -18.04 28.83
C VAL A 261 -25.85 -18.45 30.19
N ASN A 262 -24.88 -17.69 30.66
CA ASN A 262 -24.27 -17.90 31.97
C ASN A 262 -24.70 -16.81 32.93
N LEU A 263 -25.52 -17.14 33.91
CA LEU A 263 -25.86 -16.26 35.02
C LEU A 263 -24.69 -16.16 35.99
N LYS A 264 -24.31 -14.95 36.39
CA LYS A 264 -23.24 -14.73 37.37
C LYS A 264 -23.69 -15.06 38.80
N THR A 265 -24.97 -14.90 39.07
CA THR A 265 -25.59 -15.22 40.35
C THR A 265 -26.94 -15.83 40.08
N THR A 266 -27.21 -17.01 40.61
CA THR A 266 -28.48 -17.75 40.44
C THR A 266 -29.40 -17.73 41.65
N ILE A 267 -28.91 -17.26 42.79
CA ILE A 267 -29.64 -17.20 44.05
C ILE A 267 -29.54 -15.77 44.61
N TYR A 268 -30.67 -15.19 44.96
CA TYR A 268 -30.80 -13.90 45.55
C TYR A 268 -31.65 -13.99 46.80
N THR A 269 -31.27 -13.32 47.86
CA THR A 269 -32.12 -13.11 49.05
C THR A 269 -33.11 -12.00 48.74
N TRP A 270 -34.40 -12.23 49.04
CA TRP A 270 -35.45 -11.24 48.86
C TRP A 270 -35.29 -10.13 49.93
N ASP A 271 -35.24 -8.87 49.47
CA ASP A 271 -35.14 -7.66 50.29
C ASP A 271 -36.21 -6.62 49.95
N GLY A 272 -37.26 -7.02 49.27
CA GLY A 272 -38.34 -6.15 48.81
C GLY A 272 -38.07 -5.42 47.50
N GLN A 273 -36.90 -5.68 46.85
CA GLN A 273 -36.53 -5.01 45.59
C GLN A 273 -36.44 -6.02 44.42
N ALA A 274 -36.79 -5.55 43.24
CA ALA A 274 -36.61 -6.32 42.03
C ALA A 274 -35.12 -6.70 41.80
N LYS A 275 -34.85 -7.93 41.46
CA LYS A 275 -33.49 -8.45 41.24
C LYS A 275 -33.17 -8.59 39.75
N THR A 276 -32.06 -8.02 39.33
CA THR A 276 -31.57 -8.02 37.98
C THR A 276 -30.21 -8.74 37.89
N PRO A 277 -30.21 -10.07 37.77
CA PRO A 277 -28.97 -10.85 37.74
C PRO A 277 -28.10 -10.48 36.53
N ALA A 278 -26.82 -10.30 36.78
CA ALA A 278 -25.87 -10.13 35.70
C ALA A 278 -25.64 -11.49 34.96
N PHE A 279 -25.63 -11.43 33.65
CA PHE A 279 -25.38 -12.62 32.83
C PHE A 279 -24.48 -12.29 31.64
N SER A 280 -23.95 -13.34 31.03
CA SER A 280 -23.19 -13.26 29.78
C SER A 280 -23.79 -14.23 28.78
N ILE A 281 -23.88 -13.81 27.53
CA ILE A 281 -24.37 -14.63 26.42
C ILE A 281 -23.21 -14.96 25.50
N TYR A 282 -23.09 -16.21 25.14
CA TYR A 282 -22.08 -16.73 24.22
C TYR A 282 -22.74 -17.48 23.08
N MET A 283 -22.19 -17.36 21.88
CA MET A 283 -22.60 -18.16 20.71
C MET A 283 -21.41 -18.89 20.10
N PRO A 284 -21.61 -20.06 19.46
CA PRO A 284 -20.54 -20.74 18.72
C PRO A 284 -20.01 -19.87 17.60
N LYS A 285 -18.69 -19.90 17.36
CA LYS A 285 -18.07 -19.31 16.17
C LYS A 285 -18.52 -20.08 14.93
N ALA A 286 -18.93 -19.34 13.91
CA ALA A 286 -19.23 -19.92 12.62
C ALA A 286 -17.98 -20.45 11.95
N ASN A 287 -17.61 -21.60 11.80
CA ASN A 287 -16.44 -22.20 11.16
C ASN A 287 -15.15 -22.29 12.02
N ALA A 288 -15.24 -22.17 13.34
CA ALA A 288 -14.09 -22.36 14.22
C ALA A 288 -14.51 -22.95 15.57
N ALA A 289 -13.60 -23.64 16.22
CA ALA A 289 -13.82 -24.05 17.61
C ALA A 289 -13.88 -22.81 18.54
N GLY A 290 -14.78 -22.83 19.51
CA GLY A 290 -14.92 -21.79 20.54
C GLY A 290 -16.21 -21.01 20.45
N MET A 291 -16.36 -20.07 21.40
CA MET A 291 -17.55 -19.24 21.61
C MET A 291 -17.21 -17.76 21.41
N ILE A 292 -18.20 -16.99 21.03
CA ILE A 292 -18.12 -15.53 20.94
C ILE A 292 -18.96 -14.96 22.08
N SER A 293 -18.40 -14.08 22.90
CA SER A 293 -19.16 -13.29 23.87
C SER A 293 -19.97 -12.21 23.14
N LEU A 294 -21.26 -12.19 23.34
CA LEU A 294 -22.17 -11.19 22.78
C LEU A 294 -22.26 -9.98 23.73
N GLN A 295 -22.40 -8.78 23.17
CA GLN A 295 -22.48 -7.52 23.90
C GLN A 295 -23.94 -7.03 23.93
N ASN A 296 -24.42 -6.63 25.11
CA ASN A 296 -25.73 -6.02 25.23
C ASN A 296 -25.84 -4.73 24.38
N GLU A 297 -27.03 -4.45 23.88
CA GLU A 297 -27.39 -3.30 23.01
C GLU A 297 -26.70 -3.28 21.64
N LYS A 298 -25.62 -4.02 21.48
CA LYS A 298 -24.91 -4.18 20.21
C LYS A 298 -25.34 -5.45 19.47
N ASP A 299 -25.36 -6.57 20.15
CA ASP A 299 -25.58 -7.90 19.59
C ASP A 299 -26.94 -8.46 19.99
N TYR A 300 -27.48 -8.06 21.12
CA TYR A 300 -28.78 -8.46 21.67
C TYR A 300 -29.37 -7.40 22.56
N THR A 301 -30.67 -7.52 22.82
CA THR A 301 -31.40 -6.82 23.89
C THR A 301 -32.14 -7.83 24.73
N TYR A 302 -32.38 -7.51 25.98
CA TYR A 302 -33.11 -8.39 26.90
C TYR A 302 -34.09 -7.62 27.75
N LYS A 303 -35.05 -8.35 28.31
CA LYS A 303 -36.02 -7.81 29.26
C LYS A 303 -36.22 -8.83 30.39
N TYR A 304 -36.19 -8.39 31.60
CA TYR A 304 -36.64 -9.20 32.75
C TYR A 304 -38.13 -9.29 32.77
N LEU A 305 -38.66 -10.50 33.05
CA LEU A 305 -40.04 -10.76 33.21
C LEU A 305 -40.25 -11.32 34.62
N ASN A 306 -41.24 -10.75 35.38
CA ASN A 306 -41.60 -11.22 36.69
C ASN A 306 -40.44 -11.26 37.70
N ASN A 307 -39.67 -10.21 37.77
CA ASN A 307 -38.48 -10.06 38.64
C ASN A 307 -38.78 -9.29 39.95
#